data_e7b968b6cc49202849804db2708c0b44
#
_entry.id   e7b968b6cc49202849804db2708c0b44
#
_cell.length_a   1.000
_cell.length_b   1.000
_cell.length_c   1.000
_cell.angle_alpha   90.00
_cell.angle_beta   90.00
_cell.angle_gamma   90.00
#
_symmetry.space_group_name_H-M   'P 1'
#
loop_
_entity.id
_entity.type
_entity.pdbx_description
1 polymer ?
#
loop_
_entity_poly.entity_id
_entity_poly.type
_entity_poly.pdbx_seq_one_letter_code
_entity_poly.pdbx_strand_id
1 'polypeptide(L)'
;MADAARTPLMAGNWKMNLNHVEAVHLLQKLSWTLQDKKHDFDRVEVAVLPPFTDIRSVQTLVDGDRMKIKYGAQDVSVHDAGAYTGEISAAMLSKLGCTYVLAGHSERRQYHHETDAVVNAKAAKVLEAGLIPIVCVGEGLEVRQANGHVEHCVNQIDGALAGLKADDVRKLVIAYEPVWAIGTGEVATPEDAQEVIAGIRGRLEETFSPSVADSVRILYGGSVKMASAGGIMAQPDVDGCLVGGASLQVDEFAGICRYLDLQLGYSS
;
A
#
# COMPACT_ATOMS: atom_id res chain seq x y z
N MET A 1 25.72 13.68 2.51
CA MET A 1 24.94 13.32 1.30
C MET A 1 23.53 13.70 1.65
N ALA A 2 22.83 14.49 0.84
CA ALA A 2 21.44 14.82 1.12
C ALA A 2 20.66 13.50 1.17
N ASP A 3 19.91 13.29 2.25
CA ASP A 3 18.98 12.17 2.37
C ASP A 3 18.10 12.15 1.11
N ALA A 4 18.18 11.06 0.35
CA ALA A 4 17.26 10.86 -0.76
C ALA A 4 15.87 10.71 -0.13
N ALA A 5 15.07 11.78 -0.19
CA ALA A 5 13.72 11.78 0.34
C ALA A 5 12.96 10.60 -0.26
N ARG A 6 12.28 9.80 0.59
CA ARG A 6 11.43 8.69 0.15
C ARG A 6 10.36 9.22 -0.80
N THR A 7 10.32 8.72 -2.04
CA THR A 7 9.27 9.11 -2.99
C THR A 7 7.92 8.61 -2.49
N PRO A 8 6.95 9.48 -2.23
CA PRO A 8 5.63 9.10 -1.77
C PRO A 8 4.93 8.14 -2.74
N LEU A 9 4.20 7.16 -2.19
CA LEU A 9 3.41 6.19 -2.95
C LEU A 9 1.92 6.33 -2.66
N MET A 10 1.11 6.56 -3.70
CA MET A 10 -0.34 6.49 -3.62
C MET A 10 -0.80 5.20 -4.28
N ALA A 11 -1.17 4.21 -3.46
CA ALA A 11 -1.60 2.89 -3.90
C ALA A 11 -3.12 2.73 -3.75
N GLY A 12 -3.82 2.57 -4.85
CA GLY A 12 -5.27 2.36 -4.88
C GLY A 12 -5.63 0.88 -4.76
N ASN A 13 -6.06 0.42 -3.60
CA ASN A 13 -6.59 -0.92 -3.39
C ASN A 13 -8.07 -0.96 -3.78
N TRP A 14 -8.37 -1.55 -4.92
CA TRP A 14 -9.75 -1.64 -5.42
C TRP A 14 -10.61 -2.67 -4.67
N LYS A 15 -9.97 -3.48 -3.81
CA LYS A 15 -10.63 -4.55 -3.07
C LYS A 15 -11.40 -5.48 -4.03
N MET A 16 -12.55 -6.04 -3.62
CA MET A 16 -13.38 -6.90 -4.46
C MET A 16 -14.41 -6.04 -5.24
N ASN A 17 -13.92 -5.18 -6.12
CA ASN A 17 -14.76 -4.31 -6.95
C ASN A 17 -14.27 -4.32 -8.39
N LEU A 18 -15.19 -3.99 -9.30
CA LEU A 18 -15.00 -3.92 -10.74
C LEU A 18 -14.89 -5.31 -11.39
N ASN A 19 -15.10 -5.32 -12.68
CA ASN A 19 -14.73 -6.37 -13.59
C ASN A 19 -13.66 -5.84 -14.56
N HIS A 20 -13.10 -6.72 -15.37
CA HIS A 20 -11.98 -6.38 -16.26
C HIS A 20 -12.29 -5.24 -17.26
N VAL A 21 -13.55 -5.03 -17.66
CA VAL A 21 -13.97 -3.93 -18.54
C VAL A 21 -14.02 -2.62 -17.76
N GLU A 22 -14.65 -2.63 -16.60
CA GLU A 22 -14.75 -1.48 -15.71
C GLU A 22 -13.37 -1.03 -15.20
N ALA A 23 -12.49 -2.00 -14.90
CA ALA A 23 -11.10 -1.77 -14.51
C ALA A 23 -10.32 -0.99 -15.59
N VAL A 24 -10.47 -1.40 -16.87
CA VAL A 24 -9.88 -0.69 -18.01
C VAL A 24 -10.41 0.73 -18.11
N HIS A 25 -11.73 0.92 -17.99
CA HIS A 25 -12.33 2.24 -18.06
C HIS A 25 -11.88 3.16 -16.93
N LEU A 26 -11.84 2.64 -15.69
CA LEU A 26 -11.39 3.42 -14.54
C LEU A 26 -9.92 3.85 -14.70
N LEU A 27 -9.04 2.90 -15.04
CA LEU A 27 -7.62 3.16 -15.18
C LEU A 27 -7.32 4.14 -16.32
N GLN A 28 -8.02 4.01 -17.46
CA GLN A 28 -7.86 4.92 -18.59
C GLN A 28 -8.25 6.35 -18.22
N LYS A 29 -9.40 6.53 -17.56
CA LYS A 29 -9.84 7.83 -17.06
C LYS A 29 -8.88 8.43 -16.05
N LEU A 30 -8.39 7.60 -15.10
CA LEU A 30 -7.40 8.03 -14.12
C LEU A 30 -6.12 8.51 -14.80
N SER A 31 -5.60 7.73 -15.76
CA SER A 31 -4.40 8.08 -16.51
C SER A 31 -4.55 9.42 -17.24
N TRP A 32 -5.65 9.62 -17.96
CA TRP A 32 -5.93 10.88 -18.64
C TRP A 32 -6.04 12.04 -17.66
N THR A 33 -6.78 11.88 -16.55
CA THR A 33 -6.92 12.93 -15.54
C THR A 33 -5.56 13.34 -14.95
N LEU A 34 -4.69 12.37 -14.63
CA LEU A 34 -3.36 12.65 -14.12
C LEU A 34 -2.48 13.35 -15.17
N GLN A 35 -2.57 12.95 -16.45
CA GLN A 35 -1.84 13.58 -17.55
C GLN A 35 -2.31 15.02 -17.81
N ASP A 36 -3.62 15.23 -17.92
CA ASP A 36 -4.22 16.55 -18.15
C ASP A 36 -3.86 17.53 -17.03
N LYS A 37 -3.82 17.05 -15.82
CA LYS A 37 -3.41 17.82 -14.63
C LYS A 37 -1.90 17.86 -14.42
N LYS A 38 -1.10 17.34 -15.35
CA LYS A 38 0.38 17.36 -15.34
C LYS A 38 0.98 16.75 -14.06
N HIS A 39 0.41 15.63 -13.59
CA HIS A 39 0.96 14.91 -12.44
C HIS A 39 2.41 14.49 -12.68
N ASP A 40 3.28 14.78 -11.72
CA ASP A 40 4.69 14.40 -11.75
C ASP A 40 4.88 13.05 -11.04
N PHE A 41 4.93 11.97 -11.84
CA PHE A 41 5.14 10.61 -11.33
C PHE A 41 6.52 10.36 -10.71
N ASP A 42 7.49 11.25 -10.96
CA ASP A 42 8.80 11.14 -10.35
C ASP A 42 8.81 11.75 -8.92
N ARG A 43 7.84 12.63 -8.64
CA ARG A 43 7.63 13.21 -7.32
C ARG A 43 6.64 12.44 -6.45
N VAL A 44 5.61 11.85 -7.04
CA VAL A 44 4.63 11.02 -6.34
C VAL A 44 4.30 9.81 -7.23
N GLU A 45 4.68 8.63 -6.76
CA GLU A 45 4.41 7.38 -7.45
C GLU A 45 2.94 6.97 -7.28
N VAL A 46 2.32 6.48 -8.35
CA VAL A 46 0.93 6.02 -8.36
C VAL A 46 0.88 4.54 -8.74
N ALA A 47 0.15 3.75 -7.96
CA ALA A 47 -0.10 2.34 -8.23
C ALA A 47 -1.58 2.00 -8.05
N VAL A 48 -2.07 0.98 -8.76
CA VAL A 48 -3.39 0.39 -8.57
C VAL A 48 -3.26 -1.09 -8.27
N LEU A 49 -4.10 -1.60 -7.38
CA LEU A 49 -4.12 -2.99 -6.95
C LEU A 49 -5.52 -3.57 -7.24
N PRO A 50 -5.74 -4.03 -8.50
CA PRO A 50 -7.01 -4.60 -8.92
C PRO A 50 -7.19 -6.04 -8.41
N PRO A 51 -8.42 -6.61 -8.45
CA PRO A 51 -8.64 -8.04 -8.32
C PRO A 51 -7.80 -8.86 -9.31
N PHE A 52 -7.47 -10.11 -8.98
CA PHE A 52 -6.66 -10.98 -9.84
C PHE A 52 -7.21 -11.12 -11.26
N THR A 53 -8.54 -11.17 -11.40
CA THR A 53 -9.25 -11.27 -12.69
C THR A 53 -8.98 -10.13 -13.64
N ASP A 54 -8.53 -8.99 -13.12
CA ASP A 54 -8.42 -7.74 -13.88
C ASP A 54 -6.97 -7.39 -14.21
N ILE A 55 -5.99 -8.02 -13.52
CA ILE A 55 -4.55 -7.72 -13.65
C ILE A 55 -4.09 -7.82 -15.13
N ARG A 56 -4.52 -8.85 -15.85
CA ARG A 56 -4.11 -9.01 -17.25
C ARG A 56 -4.64 -7.88 -18.14
N SER A 57 -5.88 -7.42 -17.91
CA SER A 57 -6.46 -6.30 -18.65
C SER A 57 -5.76 -4.99 -18.32
N VAL A 58 -5.47 -4.77 -17.03
CA VAL A 58 -4.67 -3.62 -16.55
C VAL A 58 -3.28 -3.63 -17.19
N GLN A 59 -2.57 -4.76 -17.17
CA GLN A 59 -1.27 -4.91 -17.83
C GLN A 59 -1.35 -4.51 -19.30
N THR A 60 -2.29 -5.07 -20.04
CA THR A 60 -2.42 -4.80 -21.48
C THR A 60 -2.61 -3.32 -21.77
N LEU A 61 -3.41 -2.63 -20.95
CA LEU A 61 -3.65 -1.20 -21.08
C LEU A 61 -2.40 -0.38 -20.72
N VAL A 62 -1.76 -0.68 -19.59
CA VAL A 62 -0.55 0.02 -19.12
C VAL A 62 0.57 -0.09 -20.15
N ASP A 63 0.81 -1.31 -20.67
CA ASP A 63 1.86 -1.56 -21.67
C ASP A 63 1.52 -0.88 -23.00
N GLY A 64 0.26 -1.00 -23.47
CA GLY A 64 -0.19 -0.44 -24.75
C GLY A 64 -0.11 1.07 -24.80
N ASP A 65 -0.58 1.74 -23.76
CA ASP A 65 -0.62 3.21 -23.64
C ASP A 65 0.66 3.79 -22.98
N ARG A 66 1.60 2.94 -22.60
CA ARG A 66 2.85 3.31 -21.89
C ARG A 66 2.59 4.18 -20.67
N MET A 67 1.59 3.78 -19.88
CA MET A 67 1.23 4.52 -18.67
C MET A 67 2.35 4.47 -17.64
N LYS A 68 2.55 5.57 -16.90
CA LYS A 68 3.48 5.62 -15.77
C LYS A 68 2.88 5.06 -14.46
N ILE A 69 1.57 4.77 -14.44
CA ILE A 69 0.88 4.16 -13.30
C ILE A 69 1.37 2.71 -13.17
N LYS A 70 1.83 2.35 -11.98
CA LYS A 70 2.19 0.98 -11.64
C LYS A 70 0.97 0.17 -11.24
N TYR A 71 1.08 -1.15 -11.26
CA TYR A 71 0.02 -2.03 -10.81
C TYR A 71 0.56 -3.21 -10.02
N GLY A 72 -0.34 -3.87 -9.29
CA GLY A 72 0.03 -4.98 -8.45
C GLY A 72 -1.14 -5.88 -8.11
N ALA A 73 -0.98 -6.71 -7.10
CA ALA A 73 -1.97 -7.68 -6.66
C ALA A 73 -2.39 -7.45 -5.20
N GLN A 74 -3.58 -7.94 -4.85
CA GLN A 74 -4.18 -7.76 -3.52
C GLN A 74 -3.78 -8.88 -2.55
N ASP A 75 -3.15 -9.95 -3.05
CA ASP A 75 -2.69 -11.09 -2.27
C ASP A 75 -1.73 -11.96 -3.09
N VAL A 76 -1.13 -12.98 -2.44
CA VAL A 76 -0.28 -13.98 -3.06
C VAL A 76 -0.31 -15.28 -2.26
N SER A 77 -0.06 -16.42 -2.90
CA SER A 77 0.15 -17.70 -2.25
C SER A 77 1.52 -17.76 -1.57
N VAL A 78 1.61 -18.53 -0.49
CA VAL A 78 2.90 -18.92 0.12
C VAL A 78 3.59 -20.04 -0.66
N HIS A 79 2.91 -20.62 -1.66
CA HIS A 79 3.38 -21.74 -2.47
C HIS A 79 3.82 -21.28 -3.86
N ASP A 80 4.87 -21.90 -4.39
CA ASP A 80 5.41 -21.55 -5.70
C ASP A 80 4.57 -22.15 -6.84
N ALA A 81 4.12 -23.38 -6.70
CA ALA A 81 3.33 -24.12 -7.69
C ALA A 81 2.78 -25.40 -7.07
N GLY A 82 1.86 -26.10 -7.77
CA GLY A 82 1.42 -27.44 -7.41
C GLY A 82 -0.07 -27.56 -7.14
N ALA A 83 -0.46 -28.49 -6.27
CA ALA A 83 -1.84 -28.85 -5.98
C ALA A 83 -2.50 -27.88 -4.99
N TYR A 84 -2.56 -26.60 -5.36
CA TYR A 84 -3.13 -25.51 -4.57
C TYR A 84 -4.21 -24.81 -5.39
N THR A 85 -5.28 -25.51 -5.67
CA THR A 85 -6.37 -25.03 -6.54
C THR A 85 -6.93 -23.70 -6.05
N GLY A 86 -6.90 -22.67 -6.92
CA GLY A 86 -7.38 -21.33 -6.61
C GLY A 86 -6.30 -20.35 -6.14
N GLU A 87 -5.11 -20.84 -5.77
CA GLU A 87 -3.98 -19.98 -5.35
C GLU A 87 -3.29 -19.32 -6.54
N ILE A 88 -2.75 -18.13 -6.30
CA ILE A 88 -1.97 -17.33 -7.27
C ILE A 88 -0.55 -17.16 -6.73
N SER A 89 0.44 -17.72 -7.42
CA SER A 89 1.83 -17.63 -6.99
C SER A 89 2.49 -16.29 -7.34
N ALA A 90 3.55 -15.94 -6.60
CA ALA A 90 4.35 -14.74 -6.88
C ALA A 90 4.98 -14.78 -8.28
N ALA A 91 5.37 -15.98 -8.78
CA ALA A 91 5.88 -16.15 -10.14
C ALA A 91 4.84 -15.79 -11.22
N MET A 92 3.55 -16.13 -11.01
CA MET A 92 2.46 -15.73 -11.92
C MET A 92 2.31 -14.20 -11.96
N LEU A 93 2.35 -13.54 -10.80
CA LEU A 93 2.25 -12.08 -10.68
C LEU A 93 3.44 -11.37 -11.32
N SER A 94 4.65 -11.89 -11.12
CA SER A 94 5.88 -11.37 -11.75
C SER A 94 5.78 -11.47 -13.28
N LYS A 95 5.26 -12.57 -13.83
CA LYS A 95 5.06 -12.73 -15.28
C LYS A 95 3.99 -11.78 -15.84
N LEU A 96 3.04 -11.36 -15.03
CA LEU A 96 2.06 -10.32 -15.37
C LEU A 96 2.62 -8.89 -15.20
N GLY A 97 3.89 -8.73 -14.83
CA GLY A 97 4.51 -7.41 -14.67
C GLY A 97 4.04 -6.63 -13.45
N CYS A 98 3.44 -7.27 -12.45
CA CYS A 98 3.10 -6.62 -11.19
C CYS A 98 4.35 -6.00 -10.57
N THR A 99 4.19 -4.84 -9.95
CA THR A 99 5.24 -4.19 -9.14
C THR A 99 5.03 -4.48 -7.66
N TYR A 100 3.81 -4.31 -7.19
CA TYR A 100 3.44 -4.41 -5.78
C TYR A 100 2.54 -5.60 -5.51
N VAL A 101 2.63 -6.15 -4.29
CA VAL A 101 1.71 -7.19 -3.81
C VAL A 101 1.37 -6.93 -2.34
N LEU A 102 0.07 -6.82 -2.01
CA LEU A 102 -0.37 -6.75 -0.62
C LEU A 102 -0.11 -8.08 0.11
N ALA A 103 0.31 -8.00 1.36
CA ALA A 103 0.43 -9.14 2.26
C ALA A 103 -0.15 -8.79 3.63
N GLY A 104 -1.12 -9.57 4.09
CA GLY A 104 -1.72 -9.40 5.41
C GLY A 104 -2.66 -8.21 5.55
N HIS A 105 -3.34 -7.78 4.47
CA HIS A 105 -4.39 -6.76 4.56
C HIS A 105 -5.39 -7.11 5.66
N SER A 106 -5.91 -6.13 6.40
CA SER A 106 -6.81 -6.35 7.55
C SER A 106 -7.99 -7.26 7.23
N GLU A 107 -8.61 -7.13 6.06
CA GLU A 107 -9.69 -8.02 5.62
C GLU A 107 -9.22 -9.48 5.48
N ARG A 108 -7.99 -9.73 5.05
CA ARG A 108 -7.45 -11.10 4.95
C ARG A 108 -7.10 -11.67 6.32
N ARG A 109 -6.56 -10.86 7.21
CA ARG A 109 -6.37 -11.25 8.62
C ARG A 109 -7.72 -11.64 9.25
N GLN A 110 -8.75 -10.87 9.00
CA GLN A 110 -10.10 -11.08 9.55
C GLN A 110 -10.82 -12.28 8.93
N TYR A 111 -10.89 -12.34 7.59
CA TYR A 111 -11.74 -13.32 6.89
C TYR A 111 -11.01 -14.62 6.52
N HIS A 112 -9.69 -14.58 6.38
CA HIS A 112 -8.86 -15.72 6.02
C HIS A 112 -7.89 -16.15 7.13
N HIS A 113 -7.99 -15.52 8.31
CA HIS A 113 -7.17 -15.84 9.50
C HIS A 113 -5.66 -15.81 9.23
N GLU A 114 -5.22 -14.88 8.39
CA GLU A 114 -3.79 -14.70 8.12
C GLU A 114 -3.07 -14.20 9.36
N THR A 115 -2.15 -15.02 9.85
CA THR A 115 -1.25 -14.70 10.98
C THR A 115 -0.02 -13.95 10.49
N ASP A 116 0.75 -13.35 11.39
CA ASP A 116 2.02 -12.69 11.03
C ASP A 116 3.02 -13.65 10.39
N ALA A 117 3.01 -14.92 10.79
CA ALA A 117 3.83 -15.95 10.14
C ALA A 117 3.42 -16.21 8.68
N VAL A 118 2.12 -16.18 8.37
CA VAL A 118 1.61 -16.29 6.99
C VAL A 118 2.00 -15.04 6.19
N VAL A 119 1.86 -13.85 6.77
CA VAL A 119 2.25 -12.59 6.16
C VAL A 119 3.76 -12.56 5.86
N ASN A 120 4.57 -13.02 6.80
CA ASN A 120 6.02 -13.19 6.62
C ASN A 120 6.35 -14.10 5.42
N ALA A 121 5.73 -15.28 5.37
CA ALA A 121 5.94 -16.22 4.27
C ALA A 121 5.53 -15.62 2.92
N LYS A 122 4.41 -14.88 2.86
CA LYS A 122 3.96 -14.16 1.66
C LYS A 122 4.95 -13.09 1.25
N ALA A 123 5.40 -12.25 2.19
CA ALA A 123 6.38 -11.19 1.92
C ALA A 123 7.69 -11.76 1.37
N ALA A 124 8.18 -12.87 1.94
CA ALA A 124 9.35 -13.56 1.44
C ALA A 124 9.17 -14.05 -0.02
N LYS A 125 8.03 -14.66 -0.35
CA LYS A 125 7.72 -15.11 -1.72
C LYS A 125 7.65 -13.97 -2.73
N VAL A 126 7.10 -12.84 -2.33
CA VAL A 126 7.04 -11.63 -3.16
C VAL A 126 8.45 -11.11 -3.45
N LEU A 127 9.30 -11.03 -2.42
CA LEU A 127 10.70 -10.59 -2.55
C LEU A 127 11.53 -11.56 -3.41
N GLU A 128 11.37 -12.88 -3.21
CA GLU A 128 12.01 -13.92 -4.03
C GLU A 128 11.68 -13.80 -5.52
N ALA A 129 10.44 -13.40 -5.85
CA ALA A 129 9.98 -13.17 -7.21
C ALA A 129 10.41 -11.81 -7.81
N GLY A 130 11.15 -11.00 -7.06
CA GLY A 130 11.60 -9.66 -7.48
C GLY A 130 10.50 -8.60 -7.45
N LEU A 131 9.41 -8.86 -6.72
CA LEU A 131 8.30 -7.93 -6.52
C LEU A 131 8.45 -7.20 -5.18
N ILE A 132 7.65 -6.16 -4.97
CA ILE A 132 7.68 -5.33 -3.76
C ILE A 132 6.46 -5.69 -2.89
N PRO A 133 6.63 -6.31 -1.71
CA PRO A 133 5.52 -6.53 -0.80
C PRO A 133 5.10 -5.23 -0.13
N ILE A 134 3.79 -5.00 -0.03
CA ILE A 134 3.18 -4.03 0.88
C ILE A 134 2.65 -4.82 2.07
N VAL A 135 3.39 -4.80 3.17
CA VAL A 135 3.05 -5.51 4.41
C VAL A 135 2.05 -4.66 5.20
N CYS A 136 0.84 -5.19 5.41
CA CYS A 136 -0.20 -4.50 6.14
C CYS A 136 -0.23 -4.90 7.61
N VAL A 137 -0.29 -3.89 8.48
CA VAL A 137 -0.43 -4.04 9.93
C VAL A 137 -1.48 -3.06 10.45
N GLY A 138 -2.11 -3.38 11.57
CA GLY A 138 -3.10 -2.48 12.14
C GLY A 138 -3.88 -3.11 13.29
N GLU A 139 -4.46 -2.26 14.10
CA GLU A 139 -5.19 -2.64 15.31
C GLU A 139 -6.69 -2.44 15.20
N GLY A 140 -7.43 -3.29 15.91
CA GLY A 140 -8.86 -3.14 16.12
C GLY A 140 -9.20 -2.18 17.26
N LEU A 141 -10.49 -1.87 17.40
CA LEU A 141 -11.00 -0.90 18.37
C LEU A 141 -10.65 -1.22 19.82
N GLU A 142 -10.72 -2.49 20.21
CA GLU A 142 -10.42 -2.90 21.59
C GLU A 142 -8.97 -2.58 21.96
N VAL A 143 -8.03 -2.86 21.06
CA VAL A 143 -6.61 -2.57 21.25
C VAL A 143 -6.36 -1.06 21.30
N ARG A 144 -7.05 -0.29 20.43
CA ARG A 144 -6.96 1.17 20.43
C ARG A 144 -7.46 1.77 21.76
N GLN A 145 -8.61 1.31 22.25
CA GLN A 145 -9.18 1.76 23.52
C GLN A 145 -8.32 1.39 24.75
N ALA A 146 -7.57 0.30 24.65
CA ALA A 146 -6.61 -0.11 25.68
C ALA A 146 -5.27 0.64 25.60
N ASN A 147 -5.09 1.58 24.65
CA ASN A 147 -3.83 2.29 24.36
C ASN A 147 -2.66 1.35 24.00
N GLY A 148 -2.96 0.15 23.47
CA GLY A 148 -1.97 -0.84 23.05
C GLY A 148 -1.63 -0.80 21.55
N HIS A 149 -2.14 0.18 20.81
CA HIS A 149 -2.11 0.24 19.34
C HIS A 149 -0.69 0.27 18.76
N VAL A 150 0.21 1.05 19.32
CA VAL A 150 1.61 1.12 18.86
C VAL A 150 2.31 -0.23 19.09
N GLU A 151 2.24 -0.77 20.30
CA GLU A 151 2.85 -2.06 20.63
C GLU A 151 2.28 -3.20 19.78
N HIS A 152 0.97 -3.21 19.55
CA HIS A 152 0.31 -4.20 18.71
C HIS A 152 0.86 -4.18 17.27
N CYS A 153 0.93 -3.00 16.64
CA CYS A 153 1.44 -2.85 15.28
C CYS A 153 2.93 -3.19 15.19
N VAL A 154 3.72 -2.81 16.20
CA VAL A 154 5.16 -3.17 16.31
C VAL A 154 5.32 -4.68 16.40
N ASN A 155 4.53 -5.37 17.21
CA ASN A 155 4.56 -6.83 17.31
C ASN A 155 4.17 -7.51 15.98
N GLN A 156 3.20 -6.97 15.25
CA GLN A 156 2.88 -7.48 13.90
C GLN A 156 4.06 -7.28 12.93
N ILE A 157 4.78 -6.16 12.99
CA ILE A 157 5.99 -5.92 12.19
C ILE A 157 7.07 -6.93 12.55
N ASP A 158 7.33 -7.17 13.83
CA ASP A 158 8.33 -8.16 14.29
C ASP A 158 8.02 -9.55 13.72
N GLY A 159 6.76 -9.97 13.77
CA GLY A 159 6.32 -11.25 13.21
C GLY A 159 6.40 -11.29 11.68
N ALA A 160 5.93 -10.25 11.01
CA ALA A 160 5.90 -10.20 9.55
C ALA A 160 7.29 -10.07 8.90
N LEU A 161 8.27 -9.51 9.61
CA LEU A 161 9.65 -9.34 9.12
C LEU A 161 10.64 -10.34 9.72
N ALA A 162 10.18 -11.29 10.54
CA ALA A 162 11.03 -12.26 11.21
C ALA A 162 11.95 -13.00 10.22
N GLY A 163 13.25 -12.97 10.46
CA GLY A 163 14.24 -13.68 9.63
C GLY A 163 14.55 -13.05 8.28
N LEU A 164 13.90 -11.95 7.87
CA LEU A 164 14.24 -11.21 6.67
C LEU A 164 15.58 -10.46 6.88
N LYS A 165 16.37 -10.37 5.82
CA LYS A 165 17.63 -9.62 5.84
C LYS A 165 17.37 -8.12 5.66
N ALA A 166 18.25 -7.29 6.19
CA ALA A 166 18.18 -5.83 6.04
C ALA A 166 18.01 -5.37 4.58
N ASP A 167 18.73 -5.99 3.64
CA ASP A 167 18.63 -5.67 2.21
C ASP A 167 17.28 -6.03 1.59
N ASP A 168 16.56 -6.99 2.14
CA ASP A 168 15.22 -7.36 1.70
C ASP A 168 14.18 -6.43 2.33
N VAL A 169 14.35 -6.07 3.61
CA VAL A 169 13.51 -5.09 4.29
C VAL A 169 13.55 -3.70 3.63
N ARG A 170 14.71 -3.29 3.11
CA ARG A 170 14.84 -2.03 2.35
C ARG A 170 13.93 -1.95 1.12
N LYS A 171 13.52 -3.09 0.56
CA LYS A 171 12.76 -3.16 -0.69
C LYS A 171 11.25 -3.15 -0.48
N LEU A 172 10.78 -3.44 0.73
CA LEU A 172 9.36 -3.53 1.01
C LEU A 172 8.73 -2.17 1.34
N VAL A 173 7.43 -2.17 1.38
CA VAL A 173 6.58 -1.07 1.84
C VAL A 173 5.76 -1.60 3.02
N ILE A 174 5.48 -0.75 4.00
CA ILE A 174 4.56 -1.07 5.10
C ILE A 174 3.30 -0.22 4.93
N ALA A 175 2.13 -0.76 5.25
CA ALA A 175 0.89 -0.02 5.31
C ALA A 175 0.27 -0.16 6.71
N TYR A 176 0.09 0.94 7.40
CA TYR A 176 -0.63 1.00 8.66
C TYR A 176 -2.12 1.21 8.44
N GLU A 177 -2.92 0.27 8.90
CA GLU A 177 -4.36 0.28 8.78
C GLU A 177 -5.02 0.46 10.17
N PRO A 178 -5.56 1.65 10.53
CA PRO A 178 -6.39 1.80 11.72
C PRO A 178 -7.72 1.06 11.49
N VAL A 179 -7.76 -0.26 11.76
CA VAL A 179 -8.89 -1.14 11.44
C VAL A 179 -10.20 -0.64 12.06
N TRP A 180 -10.11 -0.02 13.24
CA TRP A 180 -11.23 0.59 13.94
C TRP A 180 -11.88 1.77 13.19
N ALA A 181 -11.15 2.38 12.25
CA ALA A 181 -11.62 3.51 11.43
C ALA A 181 -11.95 3.12 9.98
N ILE A 182 -11.78 1.85 9.59
CA ILE A 182 -12.04 1.39 8.22
C ILE A 182 -13.52 0.99 8.08
N GLY A 183 -14.29 1.78 7.33
CA GLY A 183 -15.70 1.47 7.03
C GLY A 183 -16.67 1.63 8.22
N THR A 184 -16.22 2.17 9.34
CA THR A 184 -17.03 2.35 10.56
C THR A 184 -17.70 3.71 10.64
N GLY A 185 -17.24 4.70 9.87
CA GLY A 185 -17.61 6.11 10.00
C GLY A 185 -16.69 6.90 10.93
N GLU A 186 -15.88 6.24 11.74
CA GLU A 186 -14.81 6.87 12.52
C GLU A 186 -13.67 7.29 11.59
N VAL A 187 -12.95 8.34 11.97
CA VAL A 187 -11.82 8.87 11.17
C VAL A 187 -10.63 9.03 12.09
N ALA A 188 -9.55 8.34 11.78
CA ALA A 188 -8.27 8.58 12.44
C ALA A 188 -7.72 9.96 12.04
N THR A 189 -7.19 10.69 13.00
CA THR A 189 -6.54 11.98 12.74
C THR A 189 -5.15 11.77 12.10
N PRO A 190 -4.56 12.79 11.47
CA PRO A 190 -3.17 12.74 11.02
C PRO A 190 -2.18 12.40 12.16
N GLU A 191 -2.46 12.90 13.37
CA GLU A 191 -1.65 12.65 14.56
C GLU A 191 -1.75 11.18 15.03
N ASP A 192 -2.94 10.56 14.95
CA ASP A 192 -3.12 9.13 15.22
C ASP A 192 -2.30 8.28 14.24
N ALA A 193 -2.28 8.66 12.97
CA ALA A 193 -1.46 7.99 11.96
C ALA A 193 0.03 8.15 12.25
N GLN A 194 0.46 9.37 12.57
CA GLN A 194 1.86 9.67 12.89
C GLN A 194 2.35 8.88 14.10
N GLU A 195 1.56 8.79 15.16
CA GLU A 195 1.94 8.09 16.39
C GLU A 195 2.34 6.63 16.12
N VAL A 196 1.51 5.90 15.39
CA VAL A 196 1.77 4.48 15.08
C VAL A 196 2.87 4.33 14.05
N ILE A 197 2.86 5.14 12.99
CA ILE A 197 3.87 5.08 11.93
C ILE A 197 5.26 5.42 12.46
N ALA A 198 5.39 6.41 13.35
CA ALA A 198 6.64 6.71 14.04
C ALA A 198 7.12 5.53 14.91
N GLY A 199 6.20 4.87 15.63
CA GLY A 199 6.53 3.67 16.40
C GLY A 199 7.04 2.53 15.52
N ILE A 200 6.41 2.29 14.37
CA ILE A 200 6.87 1.29 13.37
C ILE A 200 8.26 1.66 12.85
N ARG A 201 8.49 2.93 12.48
CA ARG A 201 9.79 3.38 11.98
C ARG A 201 10.89 3.25 13.03
N GLY A 202 10.61 3.63 14.27
CA GLY A 202 11.53 3.44 15.40
C GLY A 202 11.89 1.96 15.59
N ARG A 203 10.91 1.05 15.44
CA ARG A 203 11.17 -0.39 15.54
C ARG A 203 12.06 -0.92 14.41
N LEU A 204 11.88 -0.41 13.18
CA LEU A 204 12.78 -0.75 12.07
C LEU A 204 14.22 -0.27 12.32
N GLU A 205 14.37 0.92 12.91
CA GLU A 205 15.68 1.45 13.30
C GLU A 205 16.36 0.57 14.35
N GLU A 206 15.63 0.20 15.41
CA GLU A 206 16.13 -0.67 16.49
C GLU A 206 16.52 -2.07 16.00
N THR A 207 15.66 -2.67 15.13
CA THR A 207 15.85 -4.07 14.71
C THR A 207 16.89 -4.21 13.60
N PHE A 208 16.97 -3.26 12.69
CA PHE A 208 17.85 -3.34 11.53
C PHE A 208 18.93 -2.24 11.53
N SER A 209 18.56 -1.00 11.30
CA SER A 209 19.44 0.18 11.41
C SER A 209 18.68 1.46 11.02
N PRO A 210 19.19 2.67 11.36
CA PRO A 210 18.64 3.93 10.88
C PRO A 210 18.49 3.97 9.34
N SER A 211 19.52 3.52 8.63
CA SER A 211 19.49 3.58 7.16
C SER A 211 18.48 2.61 6.52
N VAL A 212 18.08 1.53 7.20
CA VAL A 212 16.95 0.67 6.78
C VAL A 212 15.63 1.39 7.04
N ALA A 213 15.45 1.92 8.25
CA ALA A 213 14.25 2.67 8.63
C ALA A 213 14.00 3.85 7.68
N ASP A 214 15.05 4.57 7.30
CA ASP A 214 14.98 5.70 6.35
C ASP A 214 14.66 5.27 4.92
N SER A 215 14.93 4.03 4.53
CA SER A 215 14.65 3.55 3.18
C SER A 215 13.23 2.98 3.00
N VAL A 216 12.60 2.51 4.07
CA VAL A 216 11.28 1.88 4.04
C VAL A 216 10.19 2.94 3.96
N ARG A 217 9.32 2.84 2.95
CA ARG A 217 8.12 3.67 2.86
C ARG A 217 7.04 3.11 3.76
N ILE A 218 6.42 3.97 4.57
CA ILE A 218 5.30 3.59 5.43
C ILE A 218 4.07 4.38 5.01
N LEU A 219 3.03 3.67 4.56
CA LEU A 219 1.79 4.25 4.05
C LEU A 219 0.73 4.29 5.15
N TYR A 220 -0.12 5.29 5.09
CA TYR A 220 -1.36 5.32 5.85
C TYR A 220 -2.47 4.61 5.07
N GLY A 221 -3.07 3.57 5.66
CA GLY A 221 -4.10 2.70 5.07
C GLY A 221 -5.52 2.90 5.63
N GLY A 222 -5.78 3.99 6.33
CA GLY A 222 -7.11 4.34 6.80
C GLY A 222 -7.97 5.04 5.74
N SER A 223 -9.05 5.67 6.18
CA SER A 223 -9.92 6.46 5.31
C SER A 223 -9.20 7.72 4.82
N VAL A 224 -8.96 7.81 3.52
CA VAL A 224 -8.33 8.98 2.87
C VAL A 224 -9.30 9.57 1.84
N LYS A 225 -9.43 10.88 1.87
CA LYS A 225 -10.13 11.67 0.86
C LYS A 225 -9.20 12.76 0.31
N MET A 226 -9.50 13.32 -0.85
CA MET A 226 -8.74 14.43 -1.42
C MET A 226 -8.55 15.57 -0.40
N ALA A 227 -9.62 15.91 0.33
CA ALA A 227 -9.59 16.98 1.33
C ALA A 227 -8.69 16.69 2.55
N SER A 228 -8.47 15.42 2.92
CA SER A 228 -7.66 15.04 4.09
C SER A 228 -6.22 14.63 3.73
N ALA A 229 -5.96 14.32 2.47
CA ALA A 229 -4.67 13.80 2.03
C ALA A 229 -3.50 14.73 2.40
N GLY A 230 -3.67 16.05 2.23
CA GLY A 230 -2.63 17.03 2.54
C GLY A 230 -2.20 17.02 4.01
N GLY A 231 -3.16 16.90 4.94
CA GLY A 231 -2.87 16.84 6.39
C GLY A 231 -2.17 15.54 6.80
N ILE A 232 -2.59 14.41 6.22
CA ILE A 232 -1.98 13.10 6.45
C ILE A 232 -0.53 13.10 5.91
N MET A 233 -0.34 13.58 4.69
CA MET A 233 0.97 13.64 4.04
C MET A 233 1.92 14.72 4.59
N ALA A 234 1.43 15.60 5.45
CA ALA A 234 2.26 16.56 6.18
C ALA A 234 2.97 15.93 7.40
N GLN A 235 2.57 14.72 7.79
CA GLN A 235 3.19 14.01 8.91
C GLN A 235 4.58 13.49 8.53
N PRO A 236 5.60 13.64 9.40
CA PRO A 236 7.00 13.42 9.03
C PRO A 236 7.34 11.98 8.65
N ASP A 237 6.60 10.99 9.16
CA ASP A 237 6.88 9.58 8.93
C ASP A 237 5.95 8.92 7.90
N VAL A 238 4.97 9.65 7.38
CA VAL A 238 4.01 9.15 6.39
C VAL A 238 4.56 9.33 4.97
N ASP A 239 4.78 8.22 4.26
CA ASP A 239 5.37 8.20 2.91
C ASP A 239 4.35 7.87 1.81
N GLY A 240 3.07 8.04 2.08
CA GLY A 240 2.00 7.79 1.10
C GLY A 240 0.74 7.25 1.72
N CYS A 241 -0.16 6.79 0.85
CA CYS A 241 -1.45 6.24 1.27
C CYS A 241 -1.78 4.93 0.54
N LEU A 242 -2.34 3.98 1.29
CA LEU A 242 -3.04 2.81 0.73
C LEU A 242 -4.54 3.12 0.73
N VAL A 243 -5.08 3.51 -0.42
CA VAL A 243 -6.41 4.10 -0.57
C VAL A 243 -7.43 3.03 -0.99
N GLY A 244 -8.48 2.84 -0.18
CA GLY A 244 -9.57 1.92 -0.50
C GLY A 244 -10.62 2.55 -1.42
N GLY A 245 -11.86 2.71 -0.95
CA GLY A 245 -13.02 3.14 -1.73
C GLY A 245 -12.83 4.42 -2.57
N ALA A 246 -12.08 5.40 -2.07
CA ALA A 246 -11.77 6.62 -2.82
C ALA A 246 -10.95 6.34 -4.10
N SER A 247 -10.22 5.22 -4.16
CA SER A 247 -9.46 4.83 -5.36
C SER A 247 -10.36 4.35 -6.53
N LEU A 248 -11.62 4.11 -6.28
CA LEU A 248 -12.64 3.79 -7.29
C LEU A 248 -13.29 5.05 -7.91
N GLN A 249 -12.94 6.22 -7.42
CA GLN A 249 -13.45 7.51 -7.88
C GLN A 249 -12.29 8.30 -8.51
N VAL A 250 -12.33 8.50 -9.82
CA VAL A 250 -11.20 9.10 -10.59
C VAL A 250 -10.75 10.43 -9.99
N ASP A 251 -11.69 11.36 -9.77
CA ASP A 251 -11.36 12.70 -9.29
C ASP A 251 -10.82 12.69 -7.86
N GLU A 252 -11.40 11.87 -6.97
CA GLU A 252 -10.91 11.70 -5.60
C GLU A 252 -9.50 11.13 -5.59
N PHE A 253 -9.27 10.02 -6.32
CA PHE A 253 -7.95 9.40 -6.31
C PHE A 253 -6.89 10.26 -7.01
N ALA A 254 -7.23 10.89 -8.13
CA ALA A 254 -6.33 11.83 -8.79
C ALA A 254 -5.99 13.04 -7.88
N GLY A 255 -6.96 13.53 -7.11
CA GLY A 255 -6.73 14.57 -6.12
C GLY A 255 -5.80 14.11 -4.99
N ILE A 256 -5.99 12.90 -4.46
CA ILE A 256 -5.10 12.32 -3.45
C ILE A 256 -3.67 12.18 -4.01
N CYS A 257 -3.50 11.66 -5.23
CA CYS A 257 -2.20 11.54 -5.88
C CYS A 257 -1.49 12.90 -6.05
N ARG A 258 -2.26 13.99 -6.19
CA ARG A 258 -1.78 15.35 -6.40
C ARG A 258 -1.79 16.22 -5.14
N TYR A 259 -1.75 15.62 -3.94
CA TYR A 259 -1.81 16.33 -2.66
C TYR A 259 -0.80 17.50 -2.56
N LEU A 260 0.36 17.40 -3.19
CA LEU A 260 1.38 18.49 -3.22
C LEU A 260 0.86 19.74 -3.93
N ASP A 261 0.09 19.57 -5.01
CA ASP A 261 -0.47 20.70 -5.75
C ASP A 261 -1.58 21.40 -4.95
N LEU A 262 -2.35 20.61 -4.18
CA LEU A 262 -3.38 21.16 -3.29
C LEU A 262 -2.78 21.96 -2.14
N GLN A 263 -1.62 21.56 -1.62
CA GLN A 263 -0.89 22.33 -0.59
C GLN A 263 -0.35 23.67 -1.13
N LEU A 264 -0.03 23.74 -2.43
CA LEU A 264 0.51 24.95 -3.08
C LEU A 264 -0.59 25.91 -3.58
N GLY A 265 -1.88 25.57 -3.37
CA GLY A 265 -3.00 26.42 -3.76
C GLY A 265 -3.29 26.42 -5.27
N TYR A 266 -2.78 25.46 -6.01
CA TYR A 266 -3.21 25.21 -7.40
C TYR A 266 -4.60 24.56 -7.38
N SER A 267 -5.64 25.38 -7.44
CA SER A 267 -7.02 24.97 -7.57
C SER A 267 -7.23 24.20 -8.88
N SER A 268 -8.07 23.19 -8.78
CA SER A 268 -8.62 22.25 -9.77
C SER A 268 -8.80 22.79 -11.19
#